data_c02c2816317c684dfbf4b7de08b93733
#
_entry.id   c02c2816317c684dfbf4b7de08b93733
#
_cell.length_a   1.000
_cell.length_b   1.000
_cell.length_c   1.000
_cell.angle_alpha   90.00
_cell.angle_beta   90.00
_cell.angle_gamma   90.00
#
_symmetry.space_group_name_H-M   'P 1'
#
loop_
_entity.id
_entity.type
_entity.pdbx_description
1 polymer ?
#
loop_
_entity_poly.entity_id
_entity_poly.type
_entity_poly.pdbx_seq_one_letter_code
_entity_poly.pdbx_strand_id
1 'polypeptide(L)'
;ADDIWQKLVQCSNLALNYHVGNDMLADEINRKLTKTDQGTGCGSLMRLYWQPVALTDELAGNRPVVPVRIFGEDLVLFRNGSGEIGLIDRHCPHRQVDLCYGRLEENGLRCPFHGWLFAPDGTCLDQPGELPENNRVRHFGQANYPCAERNGMIFAYLGPGDPPPLPAVDCLQAPDSHVFAFKGFLECNYLQAVEVGIDPAHASFLHRYLQDEDTDDSYGRQFRSGTGDDDIPVTWIMRNFPAPTIDVKRTNFGLQIEARRHLDDSRDHVRVTNLLFPNAIVIPMSSSMAITQWHVPVDDHNCYWYAHFTSYDKPVDKP
;
A
#
# COMPACT_ATOMS: atom_id res chain seq x y z
N ALA A 1 -2.47 -20.31 -5.77
CA ALA A 1 -2.77 -19.00 -6.40
C ALA A 1 -4.12 -19.04 -7.11
N ASP A 2 -4.41 -20.02 -7.98
CA ASP A 2 -5.67 -20.10 -8.75
C ASP A 2 -6.93 -20.20 -7.88
N ASP A 3 -6.89 -20.89 -6.75
CA ASP A 3 -8.03 -21.06 -5.85
C ASP A 3 -8.39 -19.76 -5.09
N ILE A 4 -7.40 -18.97 -4.70
CA ILE A 4 -7.60 -17.65 -4.07
C ILE A 4 -8.16 -16.65 -5.10
N TRP A 5 -7.66 -16.72 -6.34
CA TRP A 5 -8.16 -15.91 -7.45
C TRP A 5 -9.62 -16.16 -7.76
N GLN A 6 -10.02 -17.43 -7.84
CA GLN A 6 -11.43 -17.78 -8.09
C GLN A 6 -12.34 -17.24 -6.99
N LYS A 7 -11.85 -17.19 -5.75
CA LYS A 7 -12.61 -16.72 -4.59
C LYS A 7 -12.71 -15.19 -4.52
N LEU A 8 -11.64 -14.45 -4.89
CA LEU A 8 -11.73 -12.99 -5.02
C LEU A 8 -12.69 -12.56 -6.14
N VAL A 9 -12.69 -13.28 -7.28
CA VAL A 9 -13.67 -13.08 -8.36
C VAL A 9 -15.07 -13.45 -7.88
N GLN A 10 -15.22 -14.45 -7.04
CA GLN A 10 -16.50 -14.83 -6.47
C GLN A 10 -17.02 -13.79 -5.47
N CYS A 11 -16.13 -13.14 -4.69
CA CYS A 11 -16.49 -12.00 -3.85
C CYS A 11 -16.92 -10.79 -4.68
N SER A 12 -16.22 -10.47 -5.77
CA SER A 12 -16.62 -9.39 -6.67
C SER A 12 -17.94 -9.69 -7.41
N ASN A 13 -18.18 -10.96 -7.77
CA ASN A 13 -19.45 -11.39 -8.35
C ASN A 13 -20.60 -11.40 -7.31
N LEU A 14 -20.31 -11.62 -6.02
CA LEU A 14 -21.30 -11.49 -4.95
C LEU A 14 -21.72 -10.03 -4.74
N ALA A 15 -20.81 -9.09 -4.86
CA ALA A 15 -21.11 -7.66 -4.87
C ALA A 15 -21.95 -7.24 -6.10
N LEU A 16 -21.81 -7.94 -7.23
CA LEU A 16 -22.51 -7.66 -8.49
C LEU A 16 -23.86 -8.37 -8.61
N ASN A 17 -24.07 -9.50 -7.93
CA ASN A 17 -25.33 -10.25 -7.93
C ASN A 17 -26.03 -10.08 -6.59
N TYR A 18 -26.70 -8.93 -6.37
CA TYR A 18 -27.63 -8.73 -5.29
C TYR A 18 -28.84 -9.67 -5.46
N HIS A 19 -28.63 -10.97 -5.23
CA HIS A 19 -29.70 -11.86 -4.83
C HIS A 19 -29.67 -11.93 -3.30
N VAL A 20 -30.72 -11.42 -2.69
CA VAL A 20 -31.02 -11.55 -1.27
C VAL A 20 -31.15 -13.05 -0.93
N GLY A 21 -30.03 -13.68 -0.69
CA GLY A 21 -29.91 -15.04 -0.24
C GLY A 21 -28.67 -15.14 0.65
N ASN A 22 -28.75 -15.88 1.71
CA ASN A 22 -27.76 -16.07 2.80
C ASN A 22 -26.36 -16.57 2.38
N ASP A 23 -25.79 -16.10 1.28
CA ASP A 23 -24.48 -16.52 0.77
C ASP A 23 -23.36 -15.63 1.32
N MET A 24 -23.27 -15.52 2.64
CA MET A 24 -22.02 -15.09 3.27
C MET A 24 -20.92 -16.11 2.96
N LEU A 25 -19.69 -15.63 2.72
CA LEU A 25 -18.54 -16.51 2.60
C LEU A 25 -18.46 -17.43 3.82
N ALA A 26 -18.26 -18.73 3.58
CA ALA A 26 -18.02 -19.66 4.68
C ALA A 26 -16.85 -19.16 5.53
N ASP A 27 -16.95 -19.26 6.86
CA ASP A 27 -15.97 -18.78 7.83
C ASP A 27 -14.52 -19.21 7.50
N GLU A 28 -14.35 -20.41 6.98
CA GLU A 28 -13.03 -20.91 6.57
C GLU A 28 -12.45 -20.12 5.40
N ILE A 29 -13.27 -19.78 4.40
CA ILE A 29 -12.85 -18.99 3.22
C ILE A 29 -12.55 -17.57 3.66
N ASN A 30 -13.44 -16.98 4.48
CA ASN A 30 -13.22 -15.65 5.03
C ASN A 30 -11.88 -15.56 5.78
N ARG A 31 -11.60 -16.50 6.68
CA ARG A 31 -10.31 -16.56 7.39
C ARG A 31 -9.12 -16.71 6.45
N LYS A 32 -9.22 -17.53 5.39
CA LYS A 32 -8.15 -17.68 4.40
C LYS A 32 -7.83 -16.38 3.65
N LEU A 33 -8.81 -15.50 3.46
CA LEU A 33 -8.64 -14.23 2.76
C LEU A 33 -8.22 -13.09 3.68
N THR A 34 -8.68 -13.08 4.94
CA THR A 34 -8.52 -11.94 5.85
C THR A 34 -7.34 -12.06 6.81
N LYS A 35 -6.82 -13.28 7.05
CA LYS A 35 -5.69 -13.51 7.95
C LYS A 35 -4.36 -13.34 7.21
N THR A 36 -3.56 -12.35 7.67
CA THR A 36 -2.32 -11.93 6.99
C THR A 36 -1.06 -12.11 7.82
N ASP A 37 -1.17 -12.60 9.05
CA ASP A 37 -0.03 -12.88 9.91
C ASP A 37 0.91 -13.94 9.30
N GLN A 38 2.11 -14.00 9.82
CA GLN A 38 3.11 -14.99 9.42
C GLN A 38 2.57 -16.41 9.53
N GLY A 39 2.78 -17.24 8.50
CA GLY A 39 2.31 -18.62 8.44
C GLY A 39 0.88 -18.79 7.95
N THR A 40 0.11 -17.72 7.74
CA THR A 40 -1.18 -17.79 7.05
C THR A 40 -1.01 -17.85 5.54
N GLY A 41 -1.99 -18.43 4.83
CA GLY A 41 -1.91 -18.56 3.37
C GLY A 41 -1.90 -17.21 2.67
N CYS A 42 -2.76 -16.28 3.07
CA CYS A 42 -2.83 -14.94 2.51
C CYS A 42 -1.57 -14.13 2.86
N GLY A 43 -1.13 -14.16 4.13
CA GLY A 43 0.09 -13.48 4.55
C GLY A 43 1.32 -13.97 3.80
N SER A 44 1.47 -15.29 3.64
CA SER A 44 2.58 -15.87 2.85
C SER A 44 2.55 -15.42 1.39
N LEU A 45 1.35 -15.31 0.81
CA LEU A 45 1.19 -14.86 -0.56
C LEU A 45 1.52 -13.37 -0.73
N MET A 46 1.01 -12.52 0.17
CA MET A 46 1.21 -11.06 0.09
C MET A 46 2.67 -10.66 0.26
N ARG A 47 3.43 -11.43 1.04
CA ARG A 47 4.88 -11.22 1.22
C ARG A 47 5.70 -11.42 -0.05
N LEU A 48 5.16 -12.12 -1.05
CA LEU A 48 5.81 -12.30 -2.36
C LEU A 48 5.71 -11.06 -3.26
N TYR A 49 5.08 -10.00 -2.78
CA TYR A 49 4.91 -8.74 -3.52
C TYR A 49 5.51 -7.59 -2.72
N TRP A 50 6.08 -6.63 -3.44
CA TRP A 50 6.52 -5.39 -2.83
C TRP A 50 5.35 -4.67 -2.17
N GLN A 51 5.53 -4.29 -0.90
CA GLN A 51 4.53 -3.57 -0.10
C GLN A 51 5.10 -2.22 0.32
N PRO A 52 4.37 -1.11 0.20
CA PRO A 52 4.79 0.15 0.80
C PRO A 52 4.77 0.02 2.33
N VAL A 53 5.81 0.52 2.98
CA VAL A 53 5.98 0.44 4.45
C VAL A 53 6.11 1.79 5.12
N ALA A 54 6.50 2.83 4.39
CA ALA A 54 6.59 4.21 4.88
C ALA A 54 6.55 5.21 3.71
N LEU A 55 6.28 6.47 4.01
CA LEU A 55 6.64 7.57 3.14
C LEU A 55 8.12 7.90 3.32
N THR A 56 8.80 8.35 2.26
CA THR A 56 10.19 8.81 2.34
C THR A 56 10.39 9.89 3.39
N ASP A 57 9.42 10.80 3.53
CA ASP A 57 9.47 11.90 4.48
C ASP A 57 9.40 11.44 5.95
N GLU A 58 8.92 10.25 6.23
CA GLU A 58 8.97 9.68 7.58
C GLU A 58 10.41 9.38 8.04
N LEU A 59 11.35 9.22 7.09
CA LEU A 59 12.79 9.13 7.36
C LEU A 59 13.53 10.46 7.14
N ALA A 60 12.82 11.57 7.03
CA ALA A 60 13.44 12.89 7.00
C ALA A 60 13.78 13.39 8.42
N GLY A 61 14.68 14.39 8.51
CA GLY A 61 15.04 15.03 9.76
C GLY A 61 16.25 14.40 10.48
N ASN A 62 16.44 14.81 11.74
CA ASN A 62 17.66 14.51 12.47
C ASN A 62 17.76 13.07 13.01
N ARG A 63 16.65 12.33 12.99
CA ARG A 63 16.59 10.95 13.48
C ARG A 63 15.70 10.10 12.60
N PRO A 64 16.19 9.65 11.43
CA PRO A 64 15.46 8.83 10.49
C PRO A 64 15.31 7.36 10.97
N VAL A 65 14.54 7.16 12.03
CA VAL A 65 14.20 5.84 12.62
C VAL A 65 12.72 5.84 12.96
N VAL A 66 11.95 4.94 12.37
CA VAL A 66 10.50 4.82 12.59
C VAL A 66 10.08 3.37 12.82
N PRO A 67 9.10 3.12 13.72
CA PRO A 67 8.49 1.82 13.86
C PRO A 67 7.63 1.52 12.63
N VAL A 68 7.70 0.27 12.16
CA VAL A 68 6.83 -0.26 11.11
C VAL A 68 6.17 -1.52 11.64
N ARG A 69 4.83 -1.60 11.48
CA ARG A 69 4.11 -2.84 11.72
C ARG A 69 3.41 -3.25 10.43
N ILE A 70 3.69 -4.46 9.97
CA ILE A 70 3.17 -5.00 8.72
C ILE A 70 2.96 -6.52 8.86
N PHE A 71 1.80 -7.03 8.44
CA PHE A 71 1.44 -8.45 8.52
C PHE A 71 1.65 -9.05 9.93
N GLY A 72 1.34 -8.26 10.97
CA GLY A 72 1.53 -8.66 12.38
C GLY A 72 2.98 -8.59 12.87
N GLU A 73 3.97 -8.27 12.05
CA GLU A 73 5.37 -8.16 12.43
C GLU A 73 5.73 -6.75 12.88
N ASP A 74 6.45 -6.64 13.99
CA ASP A 74 7.00 -5.38 14.50
C ASP A 74 8.44 -5.21 14.01
N LEU A 75 8.66 -4.19 13.18
CA LEU A 75 9.93 -3.88 12.53
C LEU A 75 10.38 -2.46 12.88
N VAL A 76 11.64 -2.17 12.61
CA VAL A 76 12.21 -0.81 12.64
C VAL A 76 12.80 -0.48 11.28
N LEU A 77 12.32 0.62 10.72
CA LEU A 77 12.85 1.20 9.49
C LEU A 77 13.79 2.34 9.86
N PHE A 78 14.96 2.38 9.26
CA PHE A 78 15.93 3.45 9.50
C PHE A 78 16.76 3.76 8.27
N ARG A 79 17.33 4.97 8.25
CA ARG A 79 18.36 5.36 7.28
C ARG A 79 19.64 5.63 8.06
N ASN A 80 20.70 4.85 7.80
CA ASN A 80 21.99 4.98 8.49
C ASN A 80 22.75 6.23 8.04
N GLY A 81 23.91 6.50 8.64
CA GLY A 81 24.74 7.67 8.33
C GLY A 81 25.28 7.67 6.89
N SER A 82 25.46 6.51 6.25
CA SER A 82 25.83 6.37 4.84
C SER A 82 24.67 6.55 3.87
N GLY A 83 23.42 6.71 4.37
CA GLY A 83 22.22 6.90 3.55
C GLY A 83 21.50 5.62 3.15
N GLU A 84 21.95 4.45 3.61
CA GLU A 84 21.33 3.18 3.30
C GLU A 84 20.08 2.95 4.17
N ILE A 85 19.05 2.38 3.56
CA ILE A 85 17.79 2.04 4.24
C ILE A 85 17.87 0.60 4.77
N GLY A 86 17.56 0.42 6.07
CA GLY A 86 17.39 -0.88 6.70
C GLY A 86 15.98 -1.05 7.25
N LEU A 87 15.40 -2.22 7.04
CA LEU A 87 14.16 -2.67 7.68
C LEU A 87 14.46 -4.00 8.38
N ILE A 88 14.56 -3.95 9.70
CA ILE A 88 14.97 -5.11 10.51
C ILE A 88 13.97 -5.35 11.64
N ASP A 89 14.07 -6.52 12.30
CA ASP A 89 13.29 -6.78 13.51
C ASP A 89 13.45 -5.65 14.54
N ARG A 90 12.33 -5.22 15.10
CA ARG A 90 12.28 -4.11 16.04
C ARG A 90 12.99 -4.39 17.37
N HIS A 91 13.05 -5.65 17.79
CA HIS A 91 13.53 -6.02 19.09
C HIS A 91 14.93 -6.63 19.03
N CYS A 92 15.87 -6.04 19.76
CA CYS A 92 17.24 -6.53 19.84
C CYS A 92 17.27 -7.99 20.32
N PRO A 93 17.93 -8.93 19.61
CA PRO A 93 17.93 -10.36 19.94
C PRO A 93 18.61 -10.66 21.27
N HIS A 94 19.40 -9.73 21.80
CA HIS A 94 20.07 -9.89 23.10
C HIS A 94 19.05 -9.91 24.26
N ARG A 95 18.27 -8.82 24.44
CA ARG A 95 17.32 -8.67 25.54
C ARG A 95 16.04 -7.93 25.16
N GLN A 96 15.60 -8.07 23.92
CA GLN A 96 14.30 -7.58 23.41
C GLN A 96 14.06 -6.07 23.59
N VAL A 97 15.13 -5.27 23.67
CA VAL A 97 15.00 -3.81 23.74
C VAL A 97 14.58 -3.28 22.36
N ASP A 98 13.64 -2.33 22.37
CA ASP A 98 13.12 -1.68 21.17
C ASP A 98 14.21 -0.83 20.48
N LEU A 99 14.59 -1.24 19.28
CA LEU A 99 15.61 -0.57 18.46
C LEU A 99 15.11 0.79 17.90
N CYS A 100 13.82 1.10 17.97
CA CYS A 100 13.34 2.45 17.66
C CYS A 100 13.97 3.52 18.54
N TYR A 101 14.46 3.17 19.72
CA TYR A 101 15.24 4.06 20.59
C TYR A 101 16.75 4.00 20.36
N GLY A 102 17.19 3.21 19.37
CA GLY A 102 18.59 3.03 19.01
C GLY A 102 19.27 4.30 18.51
N ARG A 103 20.59 4.31 18.53
CA ARG A 103 21.43 5.39 18.02
C ARG A 103 21.84 5.05 16.59
N LEU A 104 21.59 5.97 15.66
CA LEU A 104 22.10 5.86 14.29
C LEU A 104 23.60 6.10 14.27
N GLU A 105 24.30 5.24 13.52
CA GLU A 105 25.71 5.36 13.21
C GLU A 105 25.91 5.25 11.68
N GLU A 106 27.14 5.48 11.23
CA GLU A 106 27.49 5.45 9.80
C GLU A 106 27.01 4.15 9.14
N ASN A 107 27.24 3.01 9.80
CA ASN A 107 27.01 1.68 9.23
C ASN A 107 25.75 0.98 9.73
N GLY A 108 24.95 1.62 10.59
CA GLY A 108 23.77 0.93 11.11
C GLY A 108 23.08 1.58 12.32
N LEU A 109 22.28 0.76 13.01
CA LEU A 109 21.48 1.13 14.17
C LEU A 109 22.03 0.43 15.43
N ARG A 110 22.44 1.20 16.41
CA ARG A 110 23.01 0.70 17.66
C ARG A 110 21.94 0.60 18.75
N CYS A 111 21.83 -0.59 19.32
CA CYS A 111 20.98 -0.84 20.49
C CYS A 111 21.37 0.04 21.68
N PRO A 112 20.41 0.75 22.32
CA PRO A 112 20.71 1.68 23.40
C PRO A 112 21.11 0.97 24.71
N PHE A 113 20.87 -0.34 24.82
CA PHE A 113 21.05 -1.07 26.07
C PHE A 113 22.49 -1.58 26.26
N HIS A 114 22.97 -2.45 25.35
CA HIS A 114 24.33 -3.02 25.45
C HIS A 114 25.18 -2.73 24.22
N GLY A 115 24.75 -1.80 23.37
CA GLY A 115 25.56 -1.31 22.27
C GLY A 115 25.68 -2.25 21.06
N TRP A 116 24.90 -3.32 20.96
CA TRP A 116 24.95 -4.14 19.75
C TRP A 116 24.57 -3.32 18.53
N LEU A 117 25.38 -3.39 17.47
CA LEU A 117 25.19 -2.62 16.24
C LEU A 117 24.71 -3.54 15.11
N PHE A 118 23.64 -3.14 14.46
CA PHE A 118 23.05 -3.88 13.34
C PHE A 118 23.12 -3.06 12.04
N ALA A 119 23.64 -3.69 10.98
CA ALA A 119 23.65 -3.12 9.64
C ALA A 119 22.24 -3.14 9.03
N PRO A 120 21.99 -2.41 7.90
CA PRO A 120 20.72 -2.43 7.18
C PRO A 120 20.26 -3.82 6.73
N ASP A 121 21.20 -4.75 6.48
CA ASP A 121 20.95 -6.14 6.12
C ASP A 121 20.73 -7.05 7.35
N GLY A 122 20.60 -6.48 8.55
CA GLY A 122 20.41 -7.21 9.79
C GLY A 122 21.68 -7.86 10.38
N THR A 123 22.82 -7.74 9.71
CA THR A 123 24.11 -8.29 10.22
C THR A 123 24.49 -7.60 11.52
N CYS A 124 24.86 -8.36 12.55
CA CYS A 124 25.45 -7.81 13.77
C CYS A 124 26.91 -7.43 13.48
N LEU A 125 27.22 -6.13 13.59
CA LEU A 125 28.54 -5.59 13.31
C LEU A 125 29.45 -5.49 14.55
N ASP A 126 28.84 -5.27 15.74
CA ASP A 126 29.59 -4.99 16.96
C ASP A 126 28.80 -5.40 18.20
N GLN A 127 29.52 -5.89 19.21
CA GLN A 127 29.03 -6.28 20.55
C GLN A 127 29.98 -5.74 21.61
N PRO A 128 30.06 -4.41 21.84
CA PRO A 128 31.10 -3.78 22.66
C PRO A 128 30.96 -4.11 24.15
N GLY A 129 29.78 -4.55 24.59
CA GLY A 129 29.55 -5.00 25.97
C GLY A 129 30.03 -6.41 26.28
N GLU A 130 30.44 -7.17 25.25
CA GLU A 130 30.92 -8.55 25.41
C GLU A 130 32.44 -8.60 25.54
N LEU A 131 32.94 -9.52 26.37
CA LEU A 131 34.38 -9.81 26.42
C LEU A 131 34.83 -10.37 25.09
N PRO A 132 36.08 -10.15 24.63
CA PRO A 132 36.58 -10.62 23.35
C PRO A 132 36.36 -12.13 23.09
N GLU A 133 36.52 -12.95 24.13
CA GLU A 133 36.31 -14.41 24.09
C GLU A 133 34.84 -14.80 23.95
N ASN A 134 33.92 -13.91 24.34
CA ASN A 134 32.48 -14.13 24.26
C ASN A 134 31.83 -13.42 23.08
N ASN A 135 32.59 -12.59 22.35
CA ASN A 135 32.05 -11.85 21.20
C ASN A 135 31.68 -12.82 20.07
N ARG A 136 30.41 -12.80 19.68
CA ARG A 136 29.82 -13.72 18.70
C ARG A 136 29.06 -12.99 17.58
N VAL A 137 29.53 -11.81 17.19
CA VAL A 137 28.88 -11.00 16.11
C VAL A 137 28.49 -11.83 14.89
N ARG A 138 29.33 -12.80 14.48
CA ARG A 138 29.07 -13.65 13.32
C ARG A 138 27.95 -14.68 13.51
N HIS A 139 27.45 -14.85 14.73
CA HIS A 139 26.41 -15.83 15.07
C HIS A 139 25.05 -15.19 15.30
N PHE A 140 25.00 -13.86 15.33
CA PHE A 140 23.78 -13.12 15.55
C PHE A 140 23.48 -12.22 14.37
N GLY A 141 22.20 -12.09 14.08
CA GLY A 141 21.65 -11.18 13.11
C GLY A 141 20.19 -10.91 13.45
N GLN A 142 19.63 -9.95 12.76
CA GLN A 142 18.21 -9.62 12.80
C GLN A 142 17.53 -10.11 11.53
N ALA A 143 16.26 -10.50 11.63
CA ALA A 143 15.44 -10.60 10.45
C ALA A 143 15.47 -9.25 9.73
N ASN A 144 15.62 -9.29 8.41
CA ASN A 144 15.72 -8.09 7.59
C ASN A 144 14.94 -8.28 6.28
N TYR A 145 14.55 -7.16 5.70
CA TYR A 145 13.78 -7.15 4.47
C TYR A 145 14.35 -6.13 3.49
N PRO A 146 14.61 -6.53 2.22
CA PRO A 146 15.06 -5.62 1.18
C PRO A 146 14.09 -4.46 1.00
N CYS A 147 14.65 -3.25 0.88
CA CYS A 147 13.90 -2.02 0.68
C CYS A 147 14.23 -1.37 -0.66
N ALA A 148 13.26 -0.70 -1.25
CA ALA A 148 13.42 0.14 -2.43
C ALA A 148 12.64 1.45 -2.25
N GLU A 149 13.28 2.57 -2.55
CA GLU A 149 12.66 3.90 -2.48
C GLU A 149 12.24 4.35 -3.88
N ARG A 150 10.99 4.79 -4.02
CA ARG A 150 10.47 5.28 -5.30
C ARG A 150 9.32 6.25 -5.11
N ASN A 151 9.43 7.43 -5.75
CA ASN A 151 8.36 8.44 -5.83
C ASN A 151 7.72 8.79 -4.47
N GLY A 152 8.57 9.04 -3.45
CA GLY A 152 8.11 9.44 -2.12
C GLY A 152 7.63 8.30 -1.22
N MET A 153 7.78 7.03 -1.64
CA MET A 153 7.47 5.85 -0.83
C MET A 153 8.67 4.92 -0.69
N ILE A 154 8.72 4.22 0.44
CA ILE A 154 9.63 3.13 0.71
C ILE A 154 8.84 1.83 0.66
N PHE A 155 9.27 0.93 -0.21
CA PHE A 155 8.71 -0.41 -0.39
C PHE A 155 9.62 -1.45 0.24
N ALA A 156 9.04 -2.51 0.80
CA ALA A 156 9.76 -3.66 1.30
C ALA A 156 9.27 -4.95 0.64
N TYR A 157 10.19 -5.88 0.44
CA TYR A 157 9.88 -7.24 0.00
C TYR A 157 10.08 -8.19 1.19
N LEU A 158 8.98 -8.81 1.65
CA LEU A 158 8.97 -9.66 2.84
C LEU A 158 9.00 -11.16 2.51
N GLY A 159 9.09 -11.48 1.22
CA GLY A 159 9.15 -12.86 0.74
C GLY A 159 10.55 -13.50 0.91
N PRO A 160 10.64 -14.81 0.72
CA PRO A 160 11.92 -15.51 0.77
C PRO A 160 12.75 -15.26 -0.50
N GLY A 161 14.07 -15.31 -0.35
CA GLY A 161 15.03 -15.18 -1.46
C GLY A 161 15.21 -13.77 -1.97
N ASP A 162 15.79 -13.64 -3.16
CA ASP A 162 16.05 -12.36 -3.78
C ASP A 162 14.73 -11.69 -4.23
N PRO A 163 14.57 -10.37 -4.00
CA PRO A 163 13.37 -9.66 -4.38
C PRO A 163 13.25 -9.58 -5.91
N PRO A 164 12.04 -9.72 -6.47
CA PRO A 164 11.81 -9.41 -7.88
C PRO A 164 12.01 -7.89 -8.12
N PRO A 165 12.22 -7.46 -9.38
CA PRO A 165 12.18 -6.04 -9.70
C PRO A 165 10.88 -5.38 -9.22
N LEU A 166 10.93 -4.09 -8.84
CA LEU A 166 9.72 -3.30 -8.60
C LEU A 166 8.81 -3.37 -9.83
N PRO A 167 7.49 -3.49 -9.64
CA PRO A 167 6.56 -3.60 -10.76
C PRO A 167 6.57 -2.33 -11.62
N ALA A 168 6.46 -2.50 -12.94
CA ALA A 168 6.40 -1.39 -13.88
C ALA A 168 4.97 -0.82 -13.98
N VAL A 169 4.45 -0.29 -12.85
CA VAL A 169 3.18 0.42 -12.82
C VAL A 169 3.40 1.92 -13.04
N ASP A 170 2.41 2.59 -13.62
CA ASP A 170 2.51 3.99 -14.07
C ASP A 170 3.04 4.93 -13.00
N CYS A 171 2.51 4.86 -11.79
CA CYS A 171 2.92 5.72 -10.68
C CYS A 171 4.39 5.53 -10.26
N LEU A 172 4.98 4.36 -10.48
CA LEU A 172 6.38 4.07 -10.20
C LEU A 172 7.31 4.40 -11.38
N GLN A 173 6.75 4.61 -12.58
CA GLN A 173 7.48 5.01 -13.78
C GLN A 173 7.40 6.52 -14.05
N ALA A 174 6.40 7.19 -13.51
CA ALA A 174 6.22 8.63 -13.65
C ALA A 174 7.40 9.44 -13.05
N PRO A 175 7.70 10.61 -13.58
CA PRO A 175 8.63 11.54 -12.93
C PRO A 175 8.18 11.89 -11.51
N ASP A 176 9.12 12.05 -10.57
CA ASP A 176 8.81 12.37 -9.17
C ASP A 176 7.95 13.65 -9.02
N SER A 177 8.15 14.64 -9.89
CA SER A 177 7.33 15.86 -9.91
C SER A 177 5.88 15.64 -10.30
N HIS A 178 5.52 14.49 -10.88
CA HIS A 178 4.17 14.13 -11.32
C HIS A 178 3.44 13.21 -10.34
N VAL A 179 4.06 12.90 -9.21
CA VAL A 179 3.51 11.99 -8.21
C VAL A 179 3.48 12.65 -6.84
N PHE A 180 2.39 12.48 -6.14
CA PHE A 180 2.24 12.83 -4.74
C PHE A 180 1.93 11.57 -3.93
N ALA A 181 2.76 11.27 -2.92
CA ALA A 181 2.60 10.13 -2.04
C ALA A 181 1.80 10.51 -0.80
N PHE A 182 0.90 9.62 -0.37
CA PHE A 182 0.05 9.79 0.80
C PHE A 182 -0.02 8.50 1.63
N LYS A 183 -0.22 8.64 2.95
CA LYS A 183 -0.43 7.54 3.88
C LYS A 183 -1.58 7.86 4.82
N GLY A 184 -2.51 6.93 4.99
CA GLY A 184 -3.62 7.01 5.93
C GLY A 184 -3.75 5.70 6.71
N PHE A 185 -4.26 5.77 7.94
CA PHE A 185 -4.54 4.60 8.76
C PHE A 185 -6.04 4.29 8.73
N LEU A 186 -6.39 3.02 8.54
CA LEU A 186 -7.77 2.53 8.51
C LEU A 186 -7.97 1.44 9.57
N GLU A 187 -8.95 1.64 10.44
CA GLU A 187 -9.34 0.69 11.48
C GLU A 187 -10.29 -0.38 10.93
N CYS A 188 -9.82 -1.07 9.88
CA CYS A 188 -10.54 -2.20 9.28
C CYS A 188 -9.56 -3.19 8.65
N ASN A 189 -10.02 -4.42 8.41
CA ASN A 189 -9.25 -5.40 7.63
C ASN A 189 -8.99 -4.87 6.21
N TYR A 190 -7.79 -5.12 5.69
CA TYR A 190 -7.37 -4.65 4.36
C TYR A 190 -8.35 -5.05 3.24
N LEU A 191 -8.97 -6.22 3.35
CA LEU A 191 -9.90 -6.73 2.32
C LEU A 191 -11.14 -5.86 2.22
N GLN A 192 -11.68 -5.37 3.34
CA GLN A 192 -12.81 -4.43 3.34
C GLN A 192 -12.45 -3.12 2.63
N ALA A 193 -11.23 -2.62 2.84
CA ALA A 193 -10.75 -1.42 2.15
C ALA A 193 -10.56 -1.67 0.64
N VAL A 194 -10.05 -2.85 0.26
CA VAL A 194 -9.94 -3.26 -1.15
C VAL A 194 -11.33 -3.38 -1.80
N GLU A 195 -12.30 -4.02 -1.13
CA GLU A 195 -13.67 -4.18 -1.64
C GLU A 195 -14.34 -2.84 -1.90
N VAL A 196 -14.20 -1.87 -0.98
CA VAL A 196 -14.69 -0.49 -1.20
C VAL A 196 -13.98 0.16 -2.39
N GLY A 197 -12.66 0.03 -2.47
CA GLY A 197 -11.87 0.69 -3.52
C GLY A 197 -12.17 0.20 -4.94
N ILE A 198 -12.56 -1.05 -5.09
CA ILE A 198 -12.91 -1.63 -6.41
C ILE A 198 -14.39 -1.46 -6.80
N ASP A 199 -15.26 -1.10 -5.85
CA ASP A 199 -16.69 -0.91 -6.14
C ASP A 199 -16.92 0.43 -6.86
N PRO A 200 -17.42 0.45 -8.11
CA PRO A 200 -17.68 1.69 -8.82
C PRO A 200 -19.02 2.34 -8.46
N ALA A 201 -19.90 1.63 -7.74
CA ALA A 201 -21.24 2.13 -7.41
C ALA A 201 -21.23 2.99 -6.14
N HIS A 202 -20.44 2.64 -5.13
CA HIS A 202 -20.36 3.37 -3.85
C HIS A 202 -20.04 4.86 -4.06
N ALA A 203 -19.21 5.17 -5.04
CA ALA A 203 -18.77 6.54 -5.30
C ALA A 203 -19.95 7.48 -5.67
N SER A 204 -21.01 6.94 -6.25
CA SER A 204 -22.23 7.71 -6.59
C SER A 204 -23.01 8.17 -5.35
N PHE A 205 -22.77 7.55 -4.20
CA PHE A 205 -23.43 7.87 -2.93
C PHE A 205 -22.46 8.42 -1.90
N LEU A 206 -21.37 7.72 -1.62
CA LEU A 206 -20.37 8.10 -0.60
C LEU A 206 -19.65 9.40 -0.97
N HIS A 207 -19.31 9.58 -2.25
CA HIS A 207 -18.63 10.79 -2.74
C HIS A 207 -19.59 11.84 -3.32
N ARG A 208 -20.89 11.63 -3.20
CA ARG A 208 -21.93 12.54 -3.73
C ARG A 208 -21.89 13.95 -3.15
N TYR A 209 -21.46 14.05 -1.90
CA TYR A 209 -21.39 15.33 -1.17
C TYR A 209 -20.10 16.11 -1.42
N LEU A 210 -19.14 15.55 -2.16
CA LEU A 210 -17.99 16.30 -2.61
C LEU A 210 -18.47 17.30 -3.65
N GLN A 211 -18.60 18.56 -3.24
CA GLN A 211 -19.06 19.64 -4.11
C GLN A 211 -17.96 19.99 -5.10
N ASP A 212 -18.32 20.18 -6.37
CA ASP A 212 -17.38 20.62 -7.41
C ASP A 212 -16.93 22.08 -7.16
N GLU A 213 -17.65 22.79 -6.30
CA GLU A 213 -17.52 24.22 -6.00
C GLU A 213 -16.71 24.53 -4.74
N ASP A 214 -16.57 23.59 -3.80
CA ASP A 214 -15.76 23.77 -2.58
C ASP A 214 -14.26 23.59 -2.88
N THR A 215 -13.74 24.54 -3.62
CA THR A 215 -12.43 24.37 -4.23
C THR A 215 -11.30 25.01 -3.45
N ASP A 216 -11.57 25.96 -2.56
CA ASP A 216 -10.50 26.83 -2.09
C ASP A 216 -9.62 26.25 -0.98
N ASP A 217 -10.12 25.31 -0.18
CA ASP A 217 -9.36 24.77 0.98
C ASP A 217 -9.24 23.23 1.04
N SER A 218 -9.72 22.48 0.05
CA SER A 218 -9.71 21.04 0.18
C SER A 218 -8.51 20.36 -0.46
N TYR A 219 -7.84 19.55 0.33
CA TYR A 219 -6.86 18.56 -0.12
C TYR A 219 -7.42 17.75 -1.30
N GLY A 220 -6.69 17.71 -2.39
CA GLY A 220 -7.14 17.02 -3.60
C GLY A 220 -7.93 17.87 -4.60
N ARG A 221 -8.04 19.20 -4.41
CA ARG A 221 -8.61 20.11 -5.41
C ARG A 221 -8.04 19.89 -6.81
N GLN A 222 -6.71 19.81 -6.90
CA GLN A 222 -6.00 19.57 -8.14
C GLN A 222 -6.41 18.25 -8.81
N PHE A 223 -6.82 17.24 -8.02
CA PHE A 223 -7.27 15.93 -8.51
C PHE A 223 -8.72 15.94 -8.98
N ARG A 224 -9.50 16.94 -8.60
CA ARG A 224 -10.91 17.11 -8.99
C ARG A 224 -11.09 18.08 -10.15
N SER A 225 -10.23 19.08 -10.25
CA SER A 225 -10.23 20.06 -11.33
C SER A 225 -9.48 19.59 -12.60
N GLY A 226 -8.85 18.41 -12.56
CA GLY A 226 -8.11 17.83 -13.68
C GLY A 226 -8.97 17.22 -14.79
N THR A 227 -10.12 17.85 -15.09
CA THR A 227 -10.91 17.51 -16.27
C THR A 227 -10.32 18.21 -17.49
N GLY A 228 -10.19 17.51 -18.62
CA GLY A 228 -9.84 18.15 -19.90
C GLY A 228 -10.91 19.13 -20.34
N ASP A 229 -10.61 19.99 -21.30
CA ASP A 229 -11.50 21.06 -21.75
C ASP A 229 -12.90 20.62 -22.22
N ASP A 230 -13.05 19.35 -22.60
CA ASP A 230 -14.31 18.74 -23.04
C ASP A 230 -14.94 17.78 -22.02
N ASP A 231 -14.36 17.62 -20.83
CA ASP A 231 -14.77 16.60 -19.88
C ASP A 231 -15.89 17.09 -18.96
N ILE A 232 -16.94 16.30 -18.89
CA ILE A 232 -17.96 16.46 -17.85
C ILE A 232 -17.35 16.02 -16.51
N PRO A 233 -17.45 16.81 -15.43
CA PRO A 233 -16.89 16.45 -14.12
C PRO A 233 -17.37 15.06 -13.68
N VAL A 234 -16.44 14.20 -13.29
CA VAL A 234 -16.74 12.81 -12.87
C VAL A 234 -17.73 12.80 -11.70
N THR A 235 -17.60 13.73 -10.77
CA THR A 235 -18.53 13.90 -9.65
C THR A 235 -19.96 14.23 -10.11
N TRP A 236 -20.10 15.04 -11.15
CA TRP A 236 -21.41 15.33 -11.77
C TRP A 236 -22.01 14.07 -12.42
N ILE A 237 -21.19 13.30 -13.15
CA ILE A 237 -21.62 12.04 -13.78
C ILE A 237 -22.09 11.06 -12.70
N MET A 238 -21.32 10.87 -11.65
CA MET A 238 -21.66 9.93 -10.57
C MET A 238 -22.95 10.32 -9.85
N ARG A 239 -23.23 11.63 -9.70
CA ARG A 239 -24.48 12.14 -9.08
C ARG A 239 -25.69 11.92 -9.95
N ASN A 240 -25.57 12.15 -11.26
CA ASN A 240 -26.71 12.12 -12.18
C ASN A 240 -26.96 10.73 -12.78
N PHE A 241 -25.95 9.87 -12.82
CA PHE A 241 -26.00 8.50 -13.34
C PHE A 241 -25.48 7.50 -12.28
N PRO A 242 -26.22 7.29 -11.18
CA PRO A 242 -25.69 6.58 -10.00
C PRO A 242 -25.52 5.08 -10.20
N ALA A 243 -26.19 4.46 -11.18
CA ALA A 243 -26.20 3.03 -11.42
C ALA A 243 -25.42 2.67 -12.69
N PRO A 244 -24.11 2.37 -12.61
CA PRO A 244 -23.36 1.90 -13.76
C PRO A 244 -23.71 0.45 -14.14
N THR A 245 -23.59 0.12 -15.41
CA THR A 245 -23.41 -1.28 -15.81
C THR A 245 -21.97 -1.67 -15.55
N ILE A 246 -21.75 -2.80 -14.89
CA ILE A 246 -20.41 -3.24 -14.45
C ILE A 246 -20.04 -4.53 -15.16
N ASP A 247 -18.86 -4.56 -15.77
CA ASP A 247 -18.22 -5.75 -16.31
C ASP A 247 -16.88 -6.00 -15.62
N VAL A 248 -16.55 -7.27 -15.34
CA VAL A 248 -15.31 -7.66 -14.65
C VAL A 248 -14.54 -8.64 -15.52
N LYS A 249 -13.28 -8.30 -15.80
CA LYS A 249 -12.38 -9.13 -16.61
C LYS A 249 -11.17 -9.56 -15.79
N ARG A 250 -10.81 -10.84 -15.90
CA ARG A 250 -9.52 -11.33 -15.41
C ARG A 250 -8.39 -10.87 -16.32
N THR A 251 -7.28 -10.45 -15.74
CA THR A 251 -6.06 -10.06 -16.43
C THR A 251 -4.86 -10.81 -15.85
N ASN A 252 -3.70 -10.66 -16.45
CA ASN A 252 -2.45 -11.23 -15.92
C ASN A 252 -1.91 -10.49 -14.68
N PHE A 253 -2.44 -9.30 -14.37
CA PHE A 253 -2.05 -8.52 -13.19
C PHE A 253 -3.13 -8.51 -12.09
N GLY A 254 -4.35 -8.97 -12.39
CA GLY A 254 -5.44 -8.89 -11.43
C GLY A 254 -6.81 -8.88 -12.07
N LEU A 255 -7.64 -7.92 -11.67
CA LEU A 255 -8.97 -7.71 -12.23
C LEU A 255 -9.05 -6.33 -12.86
N GLN A 256 -9.79 -6.25 -13.96
CA GLN A 256 -10.21 -5.00 -14.56
C GLN A 256 -11.73 -4.88 -14.39
N ILE A 257 -12.16 -3.78 -13.76
CA ILE A 257 -13.56 -3.46 -13.50
C ILE A 257 -13.95 -2.30 -14.39
N GLU A 258 -14.80 -2.55 -15.38
CA GLU A 258 -15.35 -1.54 -16.27
C GLU A 258 -16.73 -1.13 -15.76
N ALA A 259 -16.90 0.15 -15.44
CA ALA A 259 -18.17 0.76 -15.05
C ALA A 259 -18.63 1.71 -16.16
N ARG A 260 -19.74 1.38 -16.81
CA ARG A 260 -20.32 2.15 -17.92
C ARG A 260 -21.58 2.86 -17.47
N ARG A 261 -21.65 4.17 -17.73
CA ARG A 261 -22.82 5.03 -17.50
C ARG A 261 -23.26 5.63 -18.82
N HIS A 262 -24.47 5.32 -19.24
CA HIS A 262 -25.06 5.89 -20.44
C HIS A 262 -25.52 7.32 -20.14
N LEU A 263 -24.92 8.32 -20.79
CA LEU A 263 -25.20 9.73 -20.55
C LEU A 263 -26.33 10.25 -21.46
N ASP A 264 -26.30 9.87 -22.73
CA ASP A 264 -27.30 10.19 -23.75
C ASP A 264 -27.17 9.23 -24.94
N ASP A 265 -27.99 9.40 -25.99
CA ASP A 265 -28.04 8.52 -27.16
C ASP A 265 -26.69 8.34 -27.90
N SER A 266 -25.70 9.20 -27.63
CA SER A 266 -24.42 9.25 -28.34
C SER A 266 -23.20 9.06 -27.45
N ARG A 267 -23.36 9.13 -26.11
CA ARG A 267 -22.22 9.17 -25.19
C ARG A 267 -22.38 8.23 -24.01
N ASP A 268 -21.35 7.45 -23.80
CA ASP A 268 -21.14 6.65 -22.60
C ASP A 268 -19.91 7.19 -21.82
N HIS A 269 -20.05 7.30 -20.51
CA HIS A 269 -18.91 7.43 -19.65
C HIS A 269 -18.44 6.05 -19.20
N VAL A 270 -17.19 5.72 -19.53
CA VAL A 270 -16.56 4.45 -19.17
C VAL A 270 -15.43 4.71 -18.21
N ARG A 271 -15.51 4.12 -17.02
CA ARG A 271 -14.46 4.17 -16.01
C ARG A 271 -13.89 2.78 -15.78
N VAL A 272 -12.58 2.64 -15.91
CA VAL A 272 -11.88 1.37 -15.75
C VAL A 272 -11.02 1.43 -14.49
N THR A 273 -11.42 0.69 -13.47
CA THR A 273 -10.63 0.48 -12.24
C THR A 273 -9.88 -0.85 -12.35
N ASN A 274 -8.60 -0.87 -12.00
CA ASN A 274 -7.79 -2.08 -12.03
C ASN A 274 -7.41 -2.49 -10.61
N LEU A 275 -7.74 -3.72 -10.22
CA LEU A 275 -7.15 -4.37 -9.06
C LEU A 275 -5.83 -5.01 -9.48
N LEU A 276 -4.73 -4.50 -8.98
CA LEU A 276 -3.41 -5.12 -9.09
C LEU A 276 -3.21 -6.06 -7.92
N PHE A 277 -3.14 -7.34 -8.23
CA PHE A 277 -2.99 -8.35 -7.18
C PHE A 277 -1.68 -8.16 -6.38
N PRO A 278 -1.66 -8.33 -5.04
CA PRO A 278 -2.77 -8.81 -4.20
C PRO A 278 -3.67 -7.72 -3.61
N ASN A 279 -3.22 -6.47 -3.46
CA ASN A 279 -3.88 -5.47 -2.62
C ASN A 279 -3.73 -4.03 -3.12
N ALA A 280 -3.37 -3.84 -4.38
CA ALA A 280 -3.28 -2.51 -4.98
C ALA A 280 -4.42 -2.25 -5.96
N ILE A 281 -4.83 -1.00 -6.07
CA ILE A 281 -5.94 -0.58 -6.93
C ILE A 281 -5.51 0.67 -7.70
N VAL A 282 -5.77 0.68 -9.01
CA VAL A 282 -5.59 1.88 -9.85
C VAL A 282 -6.97 2.42 -10.21
N ILE A 283 -7.24 3.64 -9.77
CA ILE A 283 -8.52 4.33 -9.93
C ILE A 283 -8.30 5.57 -10.79
N PRO A 284 -8.90 5.66 -11.99
CA PRO A 284 -8.85 6.88 -12.78
C PRO A 284 -9.69 7.99 -12.11
N MET A 285 -9.07 9.15 -11.91
CA MET A 285 -9.74 10.33 -11.38
C MET A 285 -10.24 11.24 -12.50
N SER A 286 -9.50 11.28 -13.60
CA SER A 286 -9.83 11.99 -14.83
C SER A 286 -9.09 11.32 -16.01
N SER A 287 -9.16 11.91 -17.20
CA SER A 287 -8.35 11.50 -18.35
C SER A 287 -6.85 11.69 -18.14
N SER A 288 -6.45 12.60 -17.26
CA SER A 288 -5.05 12.97 -17.01
C SER A 288 -4.52 12.57 -15.63
N MET A 289 -5.35 12.02 -14.75
CA MET A 289 -4.95 11.69 -13.36
C MET A 289 -5.50 10.35 -12.89
N ALA A 290 -4.66 9.63 -12.14
CA ALA A 290 -5.04 8.39 -11.46
C ALA A 290 -4.55 8.36 -10.01
N ILE A 291 -5.24 7.57 -9.18
CA ILE A 291 -4.75 7.15 -7.87
C ILE A 291 -4.37 5.68 -7.98
N THR A 292 -3.12 5.37 -7.66
CA THR A 292 -2.70 4.00 -7.37
C THR A 292 -2.59 3.86 -5.87
N GLN A 293 -3.37 2.97 -5.27
CA GLN A 293 -3.43 2.81 -3.83
C GLN A 293 -3.18 1.36 -3.40
N TRP A 294 -2.51 1.19 -2.27
CA TRP A 294 -2.27 -0.10 -1.62
C TRP A 294 -2.97 -0.12 -0.27
N HIS A 295 -3.68 -1.19 0.03
CA HIS A 295 -4.24 -1.44 1.36
C HIS A 295 -3.37 -2.49 2.04
N VAL A 296 -2.42 -2.03 2.85
CA VAL A 296 -1.36 -2.86 3.44
C VAL A 296 -1.76 -3.27 4.85
N PRO A 297 -1.94 -4.58 5.13
CA PRO A 297 -2.28 -5.04 6.47
C PRO A 297 -1.22 -4.66 7.51
N VAL A 298 -1.65 -3.98 8.56
CA VAL A 298 -0.87 -3.82 9.81
C VAL A 298 -0.98 -5.11 10.62
N ASP A 299 -2.21 -5.56 10.75
CA ASP A 299 -2.65 -6.81 11.35
C ASP A 299 -4.01 -7.23 10.76
N ASP A 300 -4.68 -8.21 11.36
CA ASP A 300 -5.97 -8.71 10.87
C ASP A 300 -7.14 -7.71 10.99
N HIS A 301 -6.95 -6.60 11.71
CA HIS A 301 -8.00 -5.64 12.04
C HIS A 301 -7.74 -4.23 11.51
N ASN A 302 -6.50 -3.95 11.13
CA ASN A 302 -6.07 -2.62 10.73
C ASN A 302 -5.23 -2.70 9.46
N CYS A 303 -5.32 -1.67 8.63
CA CYS A 303 -4.45 -1.54 7.47
C CYS A 303 -4.00 -0.08 7.26
N TYR A 304 -2.88 0.09 6.59
CA TYR A 304 -2.50 1.38 6.03
C TYR A 304 -3.02 1.50 4.60
N TRP A 305 -3.55 2.65 4.28
CA TRP A 305 -3.78 3.11 2.93
C TRP A 305 -2.59 3.96 2.48
N TYR A 306 -1.80 3.42 1.56
CA TYR A 306 -0.78 4.16 0.84
C TYR A 306 -1.31 4.51 -0.54
N ALA A 307 -1.09 5.73 -1.02
CA ALA A 307 -1.56 6.15 -2.32
C ALA A 307 -0.55 7.02 -3.05
N HIS A 308 -0.38 6.76 -4.35
CA HIS A 308 0.23 7.67 -5.31
C HIS A 308 -0.86 8.33 -6.13
N PHE A 309 -0.95 9.65 -6.01
CA PHE A 309 -1.71 10.50 -6.93
C PHE A 309 -0.80 10.86 -8.10
N THR A 310 -1.12 10.40 -9.29
CA THR A 310 -0.26 10.52 -10.46
C THR A 310 -0.92 11.38 -11.52
N SER A 311 -0.21 12.40 -12.01
CA SER A 311 -0.61 13.21 -13.16
C SER A 311 0.16 12.79 -14.40
N TYR A 312 -0.54 12.59 -15.52
CA TYR A 312 0.05 12.23 -16.81
C TYR A 312 0.43 13.47 -17.64
N ASP A 313 -0.11 14.64 -17.33
CA ASP A 313 0.07 15.86 -18.14
C ASP A 313 1.12 16.82 -17.58
N LYS A 314 1.01 17.16 -16.30
CA LYS A 314 1.78 18.23 -15.66
C LYS A 314 2.21 17.86 -14.25
N PRO A 315 3.25 18.50 -13.71
CA PRO A 315 3.64 18.32 -12.31
C PRO A 315 2.48 18.55 -11.34
N VAL A 316 2.46 17.79 -10.26
CA VAL A 316 1.50 17.95 -9.15
C VAL A 316 2.02 19.00 -8.19
N ASP A 317 1.16 19.90 -7.74
CA ASP A 317 1.47 20.79 -6.63
C ASP A 317 1.53 19.95 -5.36
N LYS A 318 2.72 19.85 -4.76
CA LYS A 318 2.92 19.18 -3.47
C LYS A 318 2.56 20.17 -2.36
N PRO A 319 1.78 19.76 -1.32
CA PRO A 319 1.43 20.63 -0.21
C PRO A 319 2.62 21.02 0.65
#